data_a1f5396556fcb171e239473537ec45ee
#
_entry.id   a1f5396556fcb171e239473537ec45ee
#
_cell.length_a   1.000
_cell.length_b   1.000
_cell.length_c   1.000
_cell.angle_alpha   90.00
_cell.angle_beta   90.00
_cell.angle_gamma   90.00
#
_symmetry.space_group_name_H-M   'P 1'
#
loop_
_entity.id
_entity.type
_entity.pdbx_description
1 polymer ?
#
loop_
_entity_poly.entity_id
_entity_poly.type
_entity_poly.pdbx_seq_one_letter_code
_entity_poly.pdbx_strand_id
1 'polypeptide(L)'
;MIERPLHTAHLVHQEWLSKSSETKHLVFSIQDMKRFDFTAGQFISMVAPHDGKTITRAYSLASAPRKNEFDLCLNRVEEGFFSNFLCDMKEGETVKFHGPHGTFVLRNPLRDSILIATGTGIAPIRGFVQWLFADESRHQEHEIHLVYGTRYPVDIYYKDYFDLIAHDFPNFHYVITLSRAPDDWKGERGYVQHQVRKIVMARPESERTNMDAYVCGLNDMISATRKLLKEELGWDRKQIIYERYD
;
A
#
# COMPACT_ATOMS: atom_id res chain seq x y z
N MET A 1 -17.18 24.11 14.14
CA MET A 1 -16.60 22.96 13.42
C MET A 1 -15.64 23.53 12.40
N ILE A 2 -14.38 23.13 12.40
CA ILE A 2 -13.43 23.54 11.36
C ILE A 2 -13.86 22.79 10.10
N GLU A 3 -14.32 23.54 9.10
CA GLU A 3 -14.71 22.97 7.80
C GLU A 3 -13.45 22.41 7.14
N ARG A 4 -13.45 21.11 6.85
CA ARG A 4 -12.30 20.47 6.20
C ARG A 4 -12.27 20.92 4.74
N PRO A 5 -11.10 21.36 4.22
CA PRO A 5 -11.02 21.81 2.83
C PRO A 5 -11.44 20.66 1.88
N LEU A 6 -12.33 20.99 0.93
CA LEU A 6 -12.79 20.08 -0.09
C LEU A 6 -12.03 20.41 -1.39
N HIS A 7 -11.27 19.42 -1.86
CA HIS A 7 -10.46 19.53 -3.09
C HIS A 7 -11.17 18.86 -4.25
N THR A 8 -10.86 19.32 -5.47
CA THR A 8 -11.31 18.68 -6.72
C THR A 8 -10.07 18.17 -7.49
N ALA A 9 -10.10 16.90 -7.88
CA ALA A 9 -9.06 16.28 -8.67
C ALA A 9 -9.63 15.73 -9.99
N HIS A 10 -8.83 15.77 -11.06
CA HIS A 10 -9.13 15.21 -12.36
C HIS A 10 -8.41 13.89 -12.54
N LEU A 11 -9.09 12.89 -13.08
CA LEU A 11 -8.44 11.66 -13.52
C LEU A 11 -7.61 11.97 -14.78
N VAL A 12 -6.30 11.80 -14.71
CA VAL A 12 -5.38 12.10 -15.81
C VAL A 12 -4.82 10.86 -16.49
N HIS A 13 -4.84 9.71 -15.78
CA HIS A 13 -4.44 8.43 -16.35
C HIS A 13 -5.08 7.27 -15.59
N GLN A 14 -5.33 6.17 -16.29
CA GLN A 14 -5.79 4.92 -15.69
C GLN A 14 -5.26 3.70 -16.45
N GLU A 15 -4.98 2.64 -15.68
CA GLU A 15 -4.60 1.36 -16.25
C GLU A 15 -5.14 0.19 -15.42
N TRP A 16 -5.34 -0.96 -16.08
CA TRP A 16 -5.68 -2.20 -15.37
C TRP A 16 -4.41 -2.85 -14.80
N LEU A 17 -4.39 -3.05 -13.51
CA LEU A 17 -3.38 -3.89 -12.84
C LEU A 17 -3.77 -5.36 -12.92
N SER A 18 -5.07 -5.66 -12.85
CA SER A 18 -5.63 -6.98 -13.10
C SER A 18 -7.07 -6.85 -13.60
N LYS A 19 -7.36 -7.45 -14.76
CA LYS A 19 -8.72 -7.50 -15.31
C LYS A 19 -9.58 -8.53 -14.58
N SER A 20 -8.99 -9.63 -14.12
CA SER A 20 -9.69 -10.72 -13.43
C SER A 20 -10.21 -10.32 -12.06
N SER A 21 -9.47 -9.49 -11.34
CA SER A 21 -9.89 -8.94 -10.03
C SER A 21 -10.44 -7.52 -10.15
N GLU A 22 -10.65 -7.03 -11.39
CA GLU A 22 -11.11 -5.66 -11.69
C GLU A 22 -10.37 -4.58 -10.89
N THR A 23 -9.03 -4.70 -10.83
CA THR A 23 -8.17 -3.77 -10.09
C THR A 23 -7.53 -2.78 -11.03
N LYS A 24 -7.67 -1.49 -10.72
CA LYS A 24 -7.10 -0.37 -11.48
C LYS A 24 -6.08 0.43 -10.68
N HIS A 25 -5.14 0.98 -11.40
CA HIS A 25 -4.32 2.11 -11.00
C HIS A 25 -4.91 3.39 -11.63
N LEU A 26 -5.11 4.42 -10.81
CA LEU A 26 -5.67 5.71 -11.20
C LEU A 26 -4.72 6.82 -10.79
N VAL A 27 -4.42 7.75 -11.69
CA VAL A 27 -3.62 8.94 -11.44
C VAL A 27 -4.52 10.17 -11.48
N PHE A 28 -4.48 10.96 -10.42
CA PHE A 28 -5.25 12.20 -10.29
C PHE A 28 -4.35 13.42 -10.22
N SER A 29 -4.82 14.55 -10.78
CA SER A 29 -4.18 15.86 -10.68
C SER A 29 -5.15 16.87 -10.10
N ILE A 30 -4.67 17.73 -9.18
CA ILE A 30 -5.45 18.80 -8.55
C ILE A 30 -5.13 20.11 -9.27
N GLN A 31 -6.09 20.65 -10.00
CA GLN A 31 -5.83 21.83 -10.89
C GLN A 31 -5.50 23.11 -10.13
N ASP A 32 -6.16 23.35 -9.00
CA ASP A 32 -6.06 24.60 -8.25
C ASP A 32 -4.87 24.63 -7.26
N MET A 33 -4.01 23.63 -7.32
CA MET A 33 -2.85 23.51 -6.43
C MET A 33 -1.58 23.24 -7.26
N LYS A 34 -0.49 23.96 -6.93
CA LYS A 34 0.84 23.66 -7.49
C LYS A 34 1.47 22.42 -6.85
N ARG A 35 1.07 22.14 -5.62
CA ARG A 35 1.59 21.03 -4.82
C ARG A 35 0.53 20.55 -3.83
N PHE A 36 0.38 19.22 -3.77
CA PHE A 36 -0.40 18.54 -2.76
C PHE A 36 0.56 17.86 -1.78
N ASP A 37 0.68 18.45 -0.60
CA ASP A 37 1.59 17.95 0.42
C ASP A 37 0.93 16.85 1.25
N PHE A 38 1.53 15.65 1.20
CA PHE A 38 1.16 14.52 2.04
C PHE A 38 2.40 13.69 2.39
N THR A 39 2.28 12.84 3.38
CA THR A 39 3.31 11.85 3.72
C THR A 39 2.94 10.51 3.08
N ALA A 40 3.89 9.83 2.46
CA ALA A 40 3.66 8.49 1.91
C ALA A 40 3.01 7.58 2.97
N GLY A 41 2.00 6.81 2.55
CA GLY A 41 1.18 5.97 3.43
C GLY A 41 -0.11 6.61 3.94
N GLN A 42 -0.29 7.93 3.80
CA GLN A 42 -1.56 8.59 4.11
C GLN A 42 -2.66 8.25 3.09
N PHE A 43 -3.89 8.57 3.44
CA PHE A 43 -5.08 8.36 2.61
C PHE A 43 -5.85 9.66 2.38
N ILE A 44 -6.75 9.65 1.41
CA ILE A 44 -7.76 10.68 1.17
C ILE A 44 -9.16 10.10 1.36
N SER A 45 -10.13 10.96 1.68
CA SER A 45 -11.55 10.60 1.77
C SER A 45 -12.28 11.15 0.56
N MET A 46 -12.62 10.29 -0.40
CA MET A 46 -13.48 10.64 -1.54
C MET A 46 -14.87 11.02 -1.05
N VAL A 47 -15.47 12.02 -1.69
CA VAL A 47 -16.77 12.59 -1.30
C VAL A 47 -17.67 12.65 -2.53
N ALA A 48 -18.87 12.10 -2.44
CA ALA A 48 -19.88 12.24 -3.48
C ALA A 48 -21.31 12.22 -2.92
N PRO A 49 -22.27 12.87 -3.59
CA PRO A 49 -23.69 12.69 -3.30
C PRO A 49 -24.16 11.32 -3.81
N HIS A 50 -24.95 10.63 -3.01
CA HIS A 50 -25.59 9.37 -3.36
C HIS A 50 -26.90 9.23 -2.59
N ASP A 51 -28.01 9.03 -3.29
CA ASP A 51 -29.36 8.90 -2.73
C ASP A 51 -29.74 10.02 -1.73
N GLY A 52 -29.44 11.27 -2.12
CA GLY A 52 -29.74 12.46 -1.30
C GLY A 52 -28.84 12.63 -0.05
N LYS A 53 -27.81 11.80 0.13
CA LYS A 53 -26.84 11.89 1.21
C LYS A 53 -25.43 12.10 0.66
N THR A 54 -24.58 12.75 1.46
CA THR A 54 -23.16 12.79 1.18
C THR A 54 -22.51 11.55 1.78
N ILE A 55 -21.86 10.76 0.94
CA ILE A 55 -21.09 9.60 1.36
C ILE A 55 -19.58 9.84 1.19
N THR A 56 -18.79 9.20 2.02
CA THR A 56 -17.32 9.27 1.96
C THR A 56 -16.74 7.88 2.01
N ARG A 57 -15.58 7.70 1.31
CA ARG A 57 -14.78 6.47 1.40
C ARG A 57 -13.29 6.83 1.39
N ALA A 58 -12.54 6.19 2.29
CA ALA A 58 -11.10 6.32 2.38
C ALA A 58 -10.41 5.52 1.29
N TYR A 59 -9.36 6.12 0.69
CA TYR A 59 -8.47 5.46 -0.26
C TYR A 59 -7.03 5.86 0.05
N SER A 60 -6.18 4.88 0.36
CA SER A 60 -4.77 5.11 0.62
C SER A 60 -4.04 5.54 -0.64
N LEU A 61 -3.15 6.52 -0.49
CA LEU A 61 -2.36 7.06 -1.58
C LEU A 61 -1.32 6.03 -2.02
N ALA A 62 -1.36 5.66 -3.31
CA ALA A 62 -0.48 4.65 -3.89
C ALA A 62 0.82 5.24 -4.46
N SER A 63 1.13 6.50 -4.14
CA SER A 63 2.34 7.19 -4.59
C SER A 63 3.03 7.92 -3.44
N ALA A 64 4.31 8.24 -3.64
CA ALA A 64 4.97 9.31 -2.89
C ALA A 64 4.43 10.69 -3.33
N PRO A 65 4.57 11.75 -2.50
CA PRO A 65 4.21 13.11 -2.89
C PRO A 65 4.95 13.56 -4.13
N ARG A 66 4.21 14.05 -5.15
CA ARG A 66 4.81 14.62 -6.36
C ARG A 66 3.94 15.76 -6.90
N LYS A 67 4.44 16.99 -6.85
CA LYS A 67 3.69 18.17 -7.34
C LYS A 67 2.24 18.14 -6.83
N ASN A 68 1.26 18.31 -7.73
CA ASN A 68 -0.17 18.31 -7.47
C ASN A 68 -0.87 16.98 -7.86
N GLU A 69 -0.12 15.89 -7.91
CA GLU A 69 -0.65 14.58 -8.32
C GLU A 69 -0.61 13.56 -7.17
N PHE A 70 -1.51 12.59 -7.26
CA PHE A 70 -1.52 11.41 -6.42
C PHE A 70 -2.09 10.20 -7.17
N ASP A 71 -1.70 9.00 -6.73
CA ASP A 71 -2.17 7.75 -7.30
C ASP A 71 -3.08 7.01 -6.34
N LEU A 72 -4.04 6.27 -6.89
CA LEU A 72 -4.84 5.29 -6.17
C LEU A 72 -4.69 3.91 -6.81
N CYS A 73 -4.79 2.87 -5.97
CA CYS A 73 -4.92 1.47 -6.37
C CYS A 73 -6.15 0.90 -5.70
N LEU A 74 -7.14 0.51 -6.49
CA LEU A 74 -8.39 -0.02 -5.97
C LEU A 74 -8.98 -1.09 -6.89
N ASN A 75 -9.70 -2.03 -6.29
CA ASN A 75 -10.50 -3.00 -7.03
C ASN A 75 -11.99 -2.61 -6.98
N ARG A 76 -12.73 -3.01 -8.01
CA ARG A 76 -14.18 -2.95 -8.03
C ARG A 76 -14.73 -3.87 -6.94
N VAL A 77 -15.67 -3.36 -6.15
CA VAL A 77 -16.39 -4.12 -5.14
C VAL A 77 -17.84 -4.24 -5.59
N GLU A 78 -18.37 -5.46 -5.61
CA GLU A 78 -19.79 -5.69 -5.88
C GLU A 78 -20.64 -4.84 -4.93
N GLU A 79 -21.64 -4.10 -5.47
CA GLU A 79 -22.48 -3.13 -4.75
C GLU A 79 -21.73 -1.94 -4.11
N GLY A 80 -20.42 -1.79 -4.31
CA GLY A 80 -19.65 -0.67 -3.80
C GLY A 80 -19.80 0.59 -4.64
N PHE A 81 -20.51 1.61 -4.18
CA PHE A 81 -20.72 2.85 -4.95
C PHE A 81 -19.42 3.48 -5.43
N PHE A 82 -18.48 3.81 -4.51
CA PHE A 82 -17.27 4.52 -4.89
C PHE A 82 -16.30 3.70 -5.75
N SER A 83 -16.15 2.41 -5.46
CA SER A 83 -15.27 1.55 -6.26
C SER A 83 -15.79 1.41 -7.70
N ASN A 84 -17.11 1.26 -7.88
CA ASN A 84 -17.73 1.24 -9.21
C ASN A 84 -17.56 2.59 -9.90
N PHE A 85 -17.91 3.69 -9.23
CA PHE A 85 -17.77 5.04 -9.76
C PHE A 85 -16.32 5.31 -10.24
N LEU A 86 -15.31 5.04 -9.41
CA LEU A 86 -13.90 5.27 -9.74
C LEU A 86 -13.41 4.33 -10.87
N CYS A 87 -13.84 3.07 -10.88
CA CYS A 87 -13.50 2.13 -11.95
C CYS A 87 -14.12 2.50 -13.31
N ASP A 88 -15.29 3.17 -13.32
CA ASP A 88 -15.99 3.57 -14.54
C ASP A 88 -15.60 4.97 -15.04
N MET A 89 -14.86 5.74 -14.23
CA MET A 89 -14.38 7.08 -14.62
C MET A 89 -13.57 7.05 -15.90
N LYS A 90 -13.72 8.13 -16.68
CA LYS A 90 -12.92 8.44 -17.87
C LYS A 90 -11.90 9.54 -17.55
N GLU A 91 -10.80 9.53 -18.26
CA GLU A 91 -9.80 10.60 -18.17
C GLU A 91 -10.47 11.97 -18.46
N GLY A 92 -10.14 12.97 -17.63
CA GLY A 92 -10.76 14.30 -17.64
C GLY A 92 -11.93 14.46 -16.65
N GLU A 93 -12.55 13.39 -16.20
CA GLU A 93 -13.61 13.48 -15.18
C GLU A 93 -13.06 13.82 -13.79
N THR A 94 -13.92 14.36 -12.94
CA THR A 94 -13.52 14.93 -11.65
C THR A 94 -14.11 14.19 -10.45
N VAL A 95 -13.36 14.19 -9.35
CA VAL A 95 -13.83 13.74 -8.04
C VAL A 95 -13.55 14.80 -6.98
N LYS A 96 -14.35 14.77 -5.91
CA LYS A 96 -14.11 15.59 -4.73
C LYS A 96 -13.56 14.74 -3.59
N PHE A 97 -12.65 15.32 -2.79
CA PHE A 97 -12.07 14.62 -1.67
C PHE A 97 -11.63 15.57 -0.55
N HIS A 98 -11.50 15.03 0.65
CA HIS A 98 -10.81 15.64 1.79
C HIS A 98 -9.51 14.91 2.05
N GLY A 99 -8.52 15.60 2.58
CA GLY A 99 -7.25 14.99 2.98
C GLY A 99 -6.05 15.93 2.81
N PRO A 100 -4.83 15.42 3.07
CA PRO A 100 -4.53 14.02 3.45
C PRO A 100 -4.90 13.71 4.89
N HIS A 101 -5.06 12.42 5.20
CA HIS A 101 -5.37 11.89 6.53
C HIS A 101 -4.52 10.65 6.83
N GLY A 102 -4.55 10.19 8.08
CA GLY A 102 -3.95 8.93 8.49
C GLY A 102 -2.57 9.08 9.11
N THR A 103 -2.22 8.05 9.88
CA THR A 103 -0.95 7.94 10.64
C THR A 103 -0.16 6.67 10.26
N PHE A 104 -0.56 5.99 9.20
CA PHE A 104 0.18 4.87 8.64
C PHE A 104 1.33 5.42 7.79
N VAL A 105 2.40 5.82 8.46
CA VAL A 105 3.56 6.47 7.84
C VAL A 105 4.85 5.84 8.36
N LEU A 106 5.93 5.93 7.58
CA LEU A 106 7.23 5.46 8.01
C LEU A 106 7.71 6.25 9.24
N ARG A 107 8.37 5.58 10.15
CA ARG A 107 8.96 6.20 11.32
C ARG A 107 10.17 7.04 10.95
N ASN A 108 10.42 8.03 11.79
CA ASN A 108 11.64 8.81 11.75
C ASN A 108 12.26 8.82 13.17
N PRO A 109 13.47 8.30 13.39
CA PRO A 109 14.34 7.68 12.37
C PRO A 109 13.78 6.36 11.83
N LEU A 110 14.14 6.03 10.58
CA LEU A 110 13.86 4.74 9.96
C LEU A 110 14.67 3.65 10.67
N ARG A 111 14.19 2.43 10.60
CA ARG A 111 14.88 1.20 11.02
C ARG A 111 14.76 0.16 9.92
N ASP A 112 15.51 -0.92 10.01
CA ASP A 112 15.24 -2.09 9.19
C ASP A 112 13.75 -2.39 9.21
N SER A 113 13.15 -2.64 8.06
CA SER A 113 11.70 -2.68 7.95
C SER A 113 11.20 -3.86 7.14
N ILE A 114 10.07 -4.43 7.60
CA ILE A 114 9.30 -5.39 6.81
C ILE A 114 7.99 -4.72 6.40
N LEU A 115 7.83 -4.46 5.12
CA LEU A 115 6.62 -3.97 4.48
C LEU A 115 5.79 -5.17 4.07
N ILE A 116 4.56 -5.29 4.56
CA ILE A 116 3.74 -6.49 4.41
C ILE A 116 2.39 -6.08 3.81
N ALA A 117 2.08 -6.61 2.63
CA ALA A 117 0.86 -6.26 1.93
C ALA A 117 0.11 -7.47 1.37
N THR A 118 -1.22 -7.36 1.24
CA THR A 118 -2.05 -8.26 0.43
C THR A 118 -3.03 -7.47 -0.42
N GLY A 119 -3.22 -7.92 -1.67
CA GLY A 119 -4.14 -7.26 -2.61
C GLY A 119 -3.86 -5.77 -2.77
N THR A 120 -4.91 -4.95 -2.70
CA THR A 120 -4.80 -3.48 -2.79
C THR A 120 -4.13 -2.80 -1.59
N GLY A 121 -3.84 -3.53 -0.51
CA GLY A 121 -2.97 -3.06 0.58
C GLY A 121 -1.54 -2.74 0.14
N ILE A 122 -1.16 -3.10 -1.07
CA ILE A 122 0.08 -2.68 -1.73
C ILE A 122 0.13 -1.17 -2.01
N ALA A 123 -1.03 -0.48 -2.05
CA ALA A 123 -1.11 0.95 -2.38
C ALA A 123 -0.22 1.84 -1.50
N PRO A 124 -0.41 1.92 -0.17
CA PRO A 124 0.44 2.75 0.68
C PRO A 124 1.89 2.25 0.71
N ILE A 125 2.11 0.95 0.57
CA ILE A 125 3.45 0.36 0.51
C ILE A 125 4.22 0.82 -0.72
N ARG A 126 3.55 0.91 -1.89
CA ARG A 126 4.16 1.50 -3.10
C ARG A 126 4.58 2.96 -2.85
N GLY A 127 3.74 3.72 -2.17
CA GLY A 127 4.08 5.09 -1.76
C GLY A 127 5.33 5.12 -0.87
N PHE A 128 5.47 4.21 0.09
CA PHE A 128 6.67 4.09 0.93
C PHE A 128 7.92 3.79 0.10
N VAL A 129 7.85 2.78 -0.78
CA VAL A 129 8.98 2.39 -1.62
C VAL A 129 9.38 3.53 -2.56
N GLN A 130 8.43 4.20 -3.20
CA GLN A 130 8.72 5.37 -4.03
C GLN A 130 9.41 6.50 -3.24
N TRP A 131 8.95 6.77 -2.01
CA TRP A 131 9.54 7.81 -1.18
C TRP A 131 10.93 7.44 -0.69
N LEU A 132 11.14 6.19 -0.25
CA LEU A 132 12.44 5.72 0.21
C LEU A 132 13.47 5.76 -0.92
N PHE A 133 13.19 5.11 -2.03
CA PHE A 133 14.15 4.87 -3.11
C PHE A 133 14.27 6.03 -4.12
N ALA A 134 13.60 7.16 -3.86
CA ALA A 134 13.84 8.40 -4.57
C ALA A 134 15.07 9.16 -4.06
N ASP A 135 15.65 8.80 -2.90
CA ASP A 135 16.77 9.47 -2.25
C ASP A 135 17.54 8.45 -1.39
N GLU A 136 18.77 8.18 -1.78
CA GLU A 136 19.64 7.19 -1.15
C GLU A 136 19.82 7.42 0.36
N SER A 137 19.90 8.66 0.80
CA SER A 137 20.05 9.03 2.21
C SER A 137 18.92 8.54 3.11
N ARG A 138 17.78 8.13 2.53
CA ARG A 138 16.60 7.65 3.28
C ARG A 138 16.64 6.17 3.59
N HIS A 139 17.43 5.37 2.88
CA HIS A 139 17.36 3.91 2.97
C HIS A 139 18.70 3.18 3.01
N GLN A 140 19.81 3.81 2.59
CA GLN A 140 21.11 3.14 2.37
C GLN A 140 21.66 2.38 3.60
N GLU A 141 21.29 2.77 4.82
CA GLU A 141 21.74 2.14 6.07
C GLU A 141 20.76 1.08 6.60
N HIS A 142 19.69 0.77 5.85
CA HIS A 142 18.60 -0.07 6.33
C HIS A 142 18.24 -1.18 5.34
N GLU A 143 17.94 -2.36 5.88
CA GLU A 143 17.37 -3.47 5.14
C GLU A 143 15.85 -3.31 5.04
N ILE A 144 15.33 -3.27 3.82
CA ILE A 144 13.90 -3.10 3.53
C ILE A 144 13.38 -4.36 2.84
N HIS A 145 12.51 -5.09 3.51
CA HIS A 145 11.87 -6.27 2.96
C HIS A 145 10.42 -5.94 2.57
N LEU A 146 10.03 -6.25 1.34
CA LEU A 146 8.63 -6.26 0.92
C LEU A 146 8.13 -7.70 0.78
N VAL A 147 7.17 -8.07 1.61
CA VAL A 147 6.44 -9.35 1.50
C VAL A 147 5.05 -9.08 0.96
N TYR A 148 4.82 -9.46 -0.29
CA TYR A 148 3.55 -9.24 -0.97
C TYR A 148 2.82 -10.55 -1.25
N GLY A 149 1.61 -10.67 -0.69
CA GLY A 149 0.76 -11.84 -0.84
C GLY A 149 -0.44 -11.61 -1.74
N THR A 150 -0.67 -12.52 -2.69
CA THR A 150 -1.88 -12.56 -3.50
C THR A 150 -2.43 -13.99 -3.61
N ARG A 151 -3.57 -14.16 -4.29
CA ARG A 151 -4.10 -15.50 -4.56
C ARG A 151 -3.43 -16.11 -5.77
N TYR A 152 -3.33 -15.37 -6.87
CA TYR A 152 -2.92 -15.85 -8.19
C TYR A 152 -1.85 -14.94 -8.80
N PRO A 153 -1.04 -15.43 -9.75
CA PRO A 153 0.00 -14.63 -10.43
C PRO A 153 -0.53 -13.37 -11.12
N VAL A 154 -1.74 -13.43 -11.68
CA VAL A 154 -2.38 -12.30 -12.39
C VAL A 154 -2.75 -11.13 -11.47
N ASP A 155 -2.70 -11.33 -10.16
CA ASP A 155 -3.00 -10.33 -9.14
C ASP A 155 -1.73 -9.79 -8.45
N ILE A 156 -0.55 -10.02 -9.02
CA ILE A 156 0.70 -9.44 -8.54
C ILE A 156 0.81 -8.01 -9.11
N TYR A 157 0.26 -7.04 -8.38
CA TYR A 157 0.24 -5.64 -8.81
C TYR A 157 1.63 -5.01 -8.72
N TYR A 158 1.99 -4.16 -9.69
CA TYR A 158 3.26 -3.43 -9.75
C TYR A 158 4.52 -4.31 -9.74
N LYS A 159 4.41 -5.56 -10.22
CA LYS A 159 5.52 -6.51 -10.19
C LYS A 159 6.79 -5.95 -10.80
N ASP A 160 6.70 -5.45 -12.03
CA ASP A 160 7.86 -4.94 -12.78
C ASP A 160 8.53 -3.74 -12.07
N TYR A 161 7.73 -2.89 -11.42
CA TYR A 161 8.25 -1.79 -10.63
C TYR A 161 9.06 -2.28 -9.42
N PHE A 162 8.53 -3.22 -8.64
CA PHE A 162 9.26 -3.74 -7.47
C PHE A 162 10.43 -4.62 -7.84
N ASP A 163 10.36 -5.36 -8.96
CA ASP A 163 11.49 -6.12 -9.49
C ASP A 163 12.64 -5.19 -9.90
N LEU A 164 12.33 -4.05 -10.52
CA LEU A 164 13.33 -3.04 -10.88
C LEU A 164 14.01 -2.46 -9.63
N ILE A 165 13.24 -2.08 -8.61
CA ILE A 165 13.81 -1.59 -7.34
C ILE A 165 14.69 -2.66 -6.69
N ALA A 166 14.27 -3.92 -6.68
CA ALA A 166 15.07 -5.02 -6.12
C ALA A 166 16.34 -5.33 -6.93
N HIS A 167 16.32 -5.05 -8.24
CA HIS A 167 17.50 -5.16 -9.08
C HIS A 167 18.50 -4.02 -8.82
N ASP A 168 18.01 -2.80 -8.68
CA ASP A 168 18.85 -1.59 -8.58
C ASP A 168 19.39 -1.36 -7.16
N PHE A 169 18.67 -1.82 -6.13
CA PHE A 169 19.00 -1.57 -4.73
C PHE A 169 19.19 -2.87 -3.94
N PRO A 170 20.41 -3.27 -3.60
CA PRO A 170 20.69 -4.56 -2.96
C PRO A 170 20.12 -4.69 -1.55
N ASN A 171 19.78 -3.60 -0.89
CA ASN A 171 19.12 -3.56 0.42
C ASN A 171 17.58 -3.58 0.35
N PHE A 172 17.00 -3.72 -0.85
CA PHE A 172 15.57 -3.96 -1.04
C PHE A 172 15.30 -5.41 -1.44
N HIS A 173 14.58 -6.14 -0.61
CA HIS A 173 14.27 -7.55 -0.80
C HIS A 173 12.78 -7.73 -1.10
N TYR A 174 12.45 -8.19 -2.29
CA TYR A 174 11.07 -8.39 -2.73
C TYR A 174 10.70 -9.87 -2.73
N VAL A 175 9.72 -10.23 -1.90
CA VAL A 175 9.21 -11.60 -1.75
C VAL A 175 7.73 -11.65 -2.11
N ILE A 176 7.39 -12.38 -3.16
CA ILE A 176 6.02 -12.65 -3.58
C ILE A 176 5.60 -14.03 -3.07
N THR A 177 4.43 -14.12 -2.43
CA THR A 177 3.86 -15.40 -2.01
C THR A 177 2.42 -15.55 -2.52
N LEU A 178 2.09 -16.74 -3.03
CA LEU A 178 0.76 -17.04 -3.56
C LEU A 178 0.04 -18.06 -2.69
N SER A 179 -1.16 -17.70 -2.21
CA SER A 179 -1.98 -18.61 -1.40
C SER A 179 -2.72 -19.66 -2.23
N ARG A 180 -2.85 -19.45 -3.54
CA ARG A 180 -3.44 -20.38 -4.52
C ARG A 180 -2.53 -20.47 -5.75
N ALA A 181 -1.27 -20.78 -5.50
CA ALA A 181 -0.27 -20.86 -6.54
C ALA A 181 -0.56 -22.02 -7.49
N PRO A 182 -0.51 -21.84 -8.82
CA PRO A 182 -0.56 -22.93 -9.78
C PRO A 182 0.69 -23.84 -9.67
N ASP A 183 0.62 -25.05 -10.18
CA ASP A 183 1.68 -26.07 -10.00
C ASP A 183 3.02 -25.64 -10.57
N ASP A 184 3.02 -24.89 -11.65
CA ASP A 184 4.21 -24.36 -12.34
C ASP A 184 4.82 -23.14 -11.67
N TRP A 185 4.19 -22.57 -10.63
CA TRP A 185 4.72 -21.44 -9.88
C TRP A 185 6.04 -21.77 -9.18
N LYS A 186 7.10 -21.01 -9.45
CA LYS A 186 8.45 -21.24 -8.90
C LYS A 186 8.80 -20.39 -7.67
N GLY A 187 7.94 -19.40 -7.33
CA GLY A 187 8.12 -18.55 -6.15
C GLY A 187 7.53 -19.16 -4.88
N GLU A 188 7.46 -18.34 -3.83
CA GLU A 188 6.96 -18.75 -2.53
C GLU A 188 5.46 -19.04 -2.54
N ARG A 189 5.04 -19.99 -1.71
CA ARG A 189 3.65 -20.45 -1.57
C ARG A 189 3.14 -20.21 -0.16
N GLY A 190 1.84 -19.97 -0.04
CA GLY A 190 1.16 -19.79 1.24
C GLY A 190 0.95 -18.32 1.59
N TYR A 191 0.84 -18.05 2.88
CA TYR A 191 0.48 -16.73 3.41
C TYR A 191 1.72 -15.92 3.80
N VAL A 192 1.56 -14.59 3.80
CA VAL A 192 2.66 -13.63 4.08
C VAL A 192 3.34 -13.88 5.42
N GLN A 193 2.61 -14.26 6.47
CA GLN A 193 3.19 -14.49 7.80
C GLN A 193 4.23 -15.63 7.81
N HIS A 194 4.15 -16.59 6.89
CA HIS A 194 5.16 -17.63 6.77
C HIS A 194 6.48 -17.06 6.25
N GLN A 195 6.42 -16.14 5.30
CA GLN A 195 7.61 -15.49 4.76
C GLN A 195 8.20 -14.50 5.75
N VAL A 196 7.34 -13.73 6.44
CA VAL A 196 7.77 -12.85 7.55
C VAL A 196 8.54 -13.65 8.61
N ARG A 197 8.03 -14.82 9.02
CA ARG A 197 8.74 -15.72 9.95
C ARG A 197 10.12 -16.11 9.42
N LYS A 198 10.24 -16.52 8.16
CA LYS A 198 11.53 -16.89 7.55
C LYS A 198 12.52 -15.74 7.60
N ILE A 199 12.10 -14.52 7.22
CA ILE A 199 12.93 -13.32 7.23
C ILE A 199 13.45 -13.02 8.64
N VAL A 200 12.55 -12.97 9.63
CA VAL A 200 12.93 -12.68 11.02
C VAL A 200 13.84 -13.76 11.59
N MET A 201 13.53 -15.04 11.36
CA MET A 201 14.32 -16.15 11.90
C MET A 201 15.68 -16.33 11.24
N ALA A 202 15.88 -15.81 10.04
CA ALA A 202 17.19 -15.79 9.35
C ALA A 202 18.17 -14.79 9.97
N ARG A 203 17.69 -13.82 10.77
CA ARG A 203 18.52 -12.84 11.46
C ARG A 203 19.12 -13.44 12.74
N PRO A 204 20.29 -12.93 13.19
CA PRO A 204 20.81 -13.24 14.52
C PRO A 204 19.77 -12.99 15.61
N GLU A 205 19.70 -13.81 16.63
CA GLU A 205 18.66 -13.74 17.66
C GLU A 205 18.56 -12.35 18.31
N SER A 206 19.69 -11.72 18.59
CA SER A 206 19.77 -10.36 19.15
C SER A 206 19.22 -9.26 18.25
N GLU A 207 19.03 -9.52 16.95
CA GLU A 207 18.56 -8.55 15.95
C GLU A 207 17.11 -8.78 15.50
N ARG A 208 16.50 -9.93 15.86
CA ARG A 208 15.16 -10.31 15.41
C ARG A 208 14.07 -9.31 15.77
N THR A 209 14.25 -8.59 16.86
CA THR A 209 13.33 -7.55 17.33
C THR A 209 13.82 -6.13 17.02
N ASN A 210 14.89 -5.97 16.24
CA ASN A 210 15.42 -4.65 15.87
C ASN A 210 14.94 -4.18 14.50
N MET A 211 13.66 -4.38 14.24
CA MET A 211 13.00 -4.00 12.98
C MET A 211 11.63 -3.38 13.27
N ASP A 212 11.07 -2.69 12.28
CA ASP A 212 9.67 -2.26 12.27
C ASP A 212 8.87 -3.01 11.19
N ALA A 213 7.60 -3.30 11.46
CA ALA A 213 6.69 -3.93 10.51
C ALA A 213 5.57 -2.97 10.12
N TYR A 214 5.35 -2.80 8.81
CA TYR A 214 4.26 -2.00 8.25
C TYR A 214 3.31 -2.94 7.50
N VAL A 215 2.10 -3.11 8.00
CA VAL A 215 1.17 -4.15 7.55
C VAL A 215 -0.09 -3.51 6.98
N CYS A 216 -0.41 -3.75 5.71
CA CYS A 216 -1.63 -3.23 5.08
C CYS A 216 -2.36 -4.31 4.26
N GLY A 217 -3.67 -4.39 4.41
CA GLY A 217 -4.54 -5.32 3.69
C GLY A 217 -5.71 -5.85 4.51
N LEU A 218 -6.13 -7.08 4.25
CA LEU A 218 -7.30 -7.70 4.86
C LEU A 218 -7.12 -7.97 6.37
N ASN A 219 -8.20 -7.87 7.13
CA ASN A 219 -8.24 -8.04 8.58
C ASN A 219 -7.61 -9.34 9.07
N ASP A 220 -7.90 -10.47 8.41
CA ASP A 220 -7.37 -11.79 8.80
C ASP A 220 -5.84 -11.84 8.64
N MET A 221 -5.31 -11.29 7.54
CA MET A 221 -3.87 -11.22 7.29
C MET A 221 -3.18 -10.37 8.35
N ILE A 222 -3.72 -9.19 8.66
CA ILE A 222 -3.18 -8.29 9.68
C ILE A 222 -3.20 -8.97 11.05
N SER A 223 -4.30 -9.61 11.41
CA SER A 223 -4.46 -10.32 12.68
C SER A 223 -3.46 -11.47 12.83
N ALA A 224 -3.29 -12.29 11.78
CA ALA A 224 -2.34 -13.40 11.76
C ALA A 224 -0.89 -12.92 11.83
N THR A 225 -0.55 -11.85 11.08
CA THR A 225 0.81 -11.27 11.10
C THR A 225 1.14 -10.65 12.46
N ARG A 226 0.20 -9.91 13.06
CA ARG A 226 0.38 -9.33 14.39
C ARG A 226 0.53 -10.39 15.46
N LYS A 227 -0.26 -11.47 15.40
CA LYS A 227 -0.13 -12.61 16.31
C LYS A 227 1.27 -13.23 16.22
N LEU A 228 1.73 -13.52 15.00
CA LEU A 228 3.08 -14.04 14.76
C LEU A 228 4.15 -13.14 15.39
N LEU A 229 4.16 -11.85 15.02
CA LEU A 229 5.21 -10.92 15.46
C LEU A 229 5.20 -10.72 16.96
N LYS A 230 4.03 -10.49 17.56
CA LYS A 230 3.90 -10.17 18.98
C LYS A 230 4.00 -11.40 19.88
N GLU A 231 3.22 -12.47 19.59
CA GLU A 231 3.04 -13.59 20.52
C GLU A 231 4.08 -14.67 20.33
N GLU A 232 4.59 -14.86 19.11
CA GLU A 232 5.52 -15.93 18.80
C GLU A 232 6.96 -15.44 18.66
N LEU A 233 7.16 -14.19 18.15
CA LEU A 233 8.49 -13.61 17.91
C LEU A 233 8.87 -12.50 18.92
N GLY A 234 7.98 -12.17 19.88
CA GLY A 234 8.29 -11.29 21.00
C GLY A 234 8.45 -9.81 20.66
N TRP A 235 7.90 -9.34 19.51
CA TRP A 235 8.00 -7.94 19.12
C TRP A 235 7.15 -7.02 19.99
N ASP A 236 7.66 -5.82 20.29
CA ASP A 236 6.85 -4.79 20.94
C ASP A 236 5.70 -4.34 20.01
N ARG A 237 4.53 -4.11 20.60
CA ARG A 237 3.34 -3.64 19.88
C ARG A 237 3.63 -2.36 19.07
N LYS A 238 4.50 -1.50 19.57
CA LYS A 238 4.85 -0.24 18.89
C LYS A 238 5.62 -0.44 17.59
N GLN A 239 6.28 -1.58 17.39
CA GLN A 239 7.01 -1.91 16.18
C GLN A 239 6.10 -2.39 15.04
N ILE A 240 4.83 -2.67 15.34
CA ILE A 240 3.87 -3.23 14.39
C ILE A 240 2.85 -2.16 14.03
N ILE A 241 3.15 -1.42 12.96
CA ILE A 241 2.30 -0.36 12.41
C ILE A 241 1.39 -0.98 11.34
N TYR A 242 0.10 -0.72 11.40
CA TYR A 242 -0.82 -1.35 10.44
C TYR A 242 -1.99 -0.45 10.06
N GLU A 243 -2.50 -0.67 8.84
CA GLU A 243 -3.74 -0.08 8.32
C GLU A 243 -4.63 -1.19 7.79
N ARG A 244 -5.93 -1.14 8.11
CA ARG A 244 -6.91 -2.15 7.70
C ARG A 244 -7.73 -1.66 6.52
N TYR A 245 -7.93 -2.56 5.57
CA TYR A 245 -8.89 -2.39 4.50
C TYR A 245 -10.11 -3.26 4.82
N ASP A 246 -11.24 -2.61 5.07
CA ASP A 246 -12.52 -3.26 5.32
C ASP A 246 -13.36 -3.26 4.04
#